data_0139346154e6b9e64d8b4eaa1c8453a2
#
_entry.id   0139346154e6b9e64d8b4eaa1c8453a2
#
_cell.length_a   1.000
_cell.length_b   1.000
_cell.length_c   1.000
_cell.angle_alpha   90.00
_cell.angle_beta   90.00
_cell.angle_gamma   90.00
#
_symmetry.space_group_name_H-M   'P 1'
#
loop_
_entity.id
_entity.type
_entity.pdbx_description
1 polymer ?
#
loop_
_entity_poly.entity_id
_entity_poly.type
_entity_poly.pdbx_seq_one_letter_code
_entity_poly.pdbx_strand_id
1 'polypeptide(L)'
;MKLQYSYSFFRGAALCGVALLSFLNCSSTSSDLSNNDNPGNGGGTGTGDPVQVWLTKGDQSIKLQQQGNAVFSGASGTGTTIEVDASQLFQTVDGFGYTLTGGSVQVINQLSTAKKQELLNDLFSSSGIGISYLRISIGASDLNSEVFTYNDLPSGQTDANLSQFSLTKDQAVVQMLKDILAINPNIKILATPWTAPVWMKDNGNSIGGSLKPEYYSVYAKYFVKYIQAMQAEGIKIDAITPQNEPLHPGNNPSMYMTAGDQATFIKAHLGPAFQAANINTKIIAYDHNCDNPAYPLAVLNDPAANPFVDGSAFHLYAGDISALGTVHNLFPNKNVYFTEQWTSSTGNFSGDLDWHVKNVIIGSMRNWSRNALEWNVANDASFGPHTPGGCTQCKGAVTITGAAGYDKNVAYYIIAHASKFVPANSQRIASTQGDNLSTVAFKTPQGKTVLIVQNSNTGDKAFNIKYNQKTASVTMPGVSTATYIF
;
A
#
# COMPACT_ATOMS: atom_id res chain seq x y z
N MET A 1 -33.39 -53.69 1.07
CA MET A 1 -32.46 -54.73 0.56
C MET A 1 -31.06 -54.29 0.98
N LYS A 2 -30.56 -54.93 2.02
CA LYS A 2 -29.24 -54.66 2.65
C LYS A 2 -28.19 -55.43 1.85
N LEU A 3 -27.03 -54.84 1.65
CA LEU A 3 -25.80 -55.60 1.42
C LEU A 3 -24.64 -54.81 2.05
N GLN A 4 -24.08 -55.40 3.10
CA GLN A 4 -22.79 -55.11 3.71
C GLN A 4 -21.74 -55.99 3.00
N TYR A 5 -20.51 -55.50 2.94
CA TYR A 5 -19.23 -56.25 2.99
C TYR A 5 -18.13 -55.22 3.20
N SER A 6 -17.34 -55.26 4.13
CA SER A 6 -16.53 -56.15 4.98
C SER A 6 -15.05 -55.81 4.82
N TYR A 7 -14.42 -55.53 5.97
CA TYR A 7 -13.03 -55.18 6.21
C TYR A 7 -12.04 -56.29 5.74
N SER A 8 -10.82 -55.88 5.37
CA SER A 8 -9.66 -56.73 5.64
C SER A 8 -8.42 -55.89 5.97
N PHE A 9 -7.88 -56.15 7.15
CA PHE A 9 -6.62 -55.69 7.72
C PHE A 9 -5.47 -56.51 7.14
N PHE A 10 -4.35 -55.88 6.78
CA PHE A 10 -3.04 -56.54 6.78
C PHE A 10 -2.04 -55.72 7.59
N ARG A 11 -1.56 -56.37 8.65
CA ARG A 11 -0.38 -56.00 9.43
C ARG A 11 0.86 -56.65 8.80
N GLY A 12 1.93 -55.94 8.68
CA GLY A 12 3.25 -56.48 8.36
C GLY A 12 4.35 -55.66 9.09
N ALA A 13 5.10 -56.37 9.88
CA ALA A 13 6.03 -55.84 10.88
C ALA A 13 7.44 -55.57 10.33
N ALA A 14 8.07 -54.63 10.96
CA ALA A 14 9.46 -54.30 11.25
C ALA A 14 10.61 -55.09 10.57
N LEU A 15 11.66 -54.34 10.20
CA LEU A 15 13.05 -54.72 10.45
C LEU A 15 13.95 -53.48 10.52
N CYS A 16 14.67 -53.36 11.64
CA CYS A 16 15.75 -52.41 11.90
C CYS A 16 16.97 -52.73 11.04
N GLY A 17 17.61 -51.70 10.49
CA GLY A 17 18.95 -51.79 9.94
C GLY A 17 19.76 -50.56 10.36
N VAL A 18 20.61 -50.74 11.37
CA VAL A 18 21.61 -49.75 11.79
C VAL A 18 22.83 -49.92 10.87
N ALA A 19 23.25 -48.87 10.22
CA ALA A 19 24.55 -48.80 9.56
C ALA A 19 25.30 -47.56 10.07
N LEU A 20 26.30 -47.84 10.93
CA LEU A 20 27.40 -46.90 11.22
C LEU A 20 28.28 -46.78 9.98
N LEU A 21 28.62 -45.60 9.57
CA LEU A 21 29.76 -45.32 8.71
C LEU A 21 30.51 -44.07 9.17
N SER A 22 31.77 -44.32 9.30
CA SER A 22 32.89 -43.59 9.91
C SER A 22 33.21 -42.27 9.20
N PHE A 23 33.70 -41.35 10.00
CA PHE A 23 34.38 -40.11 9.59
C PHE A 23 35.68 -40.41 8.83
N LEU A 24 35.89 -39.80 7.70
CA LEU A 24 37.20 -39.57 7.11
C LEU A 24 37.38 -38.09 6.83
N ASN A 25 38.27 -37.47 7.61
CA ASN A 25 38.86 -36.17 7.32
C ASN A 25 39.73 -36.26 6.05
N CYS A 26 39.52 -35.38 5.10
CA CYS A 26 40.55 -35.03 4.11
C CYS A 26 40.66 -33.51 4.05
N SER A 27 41.80 -33.04 4.55
CA SER A 27 42.32 -31.71 4.27
C SER A 27 42.85 -31.66 2.85
N SER A 28 42.46 -30.64 2.09
CA SER A 28 43.19 -30.25 0.89
C SER A 28 43.34 -28.75 0.81
N THR A 29 44.57 -28.39 0.63
CA THR A 29 45.25 -27.12 0.52
C THR A 29 44.66 -26.16 -0.52
N SER A 30 44.83 -24.89 -0.17
CA SER A 30 44.65 -23.66 -0.96
C SER A 30 45.26 -23.70 -2.35
N SER A 31 44.53 -23.10 -3.30
CA SER A 31 45.15 -22.40 -4.43
C SER A 31 44.47 -21.05 -4.61
N ASP A 32 45.26 -20.01 -4.42
CA ASP A 32 44.96 -18.62 -4.75
C ASP A 32 44.62 -18.46 -6.23
N LEU A 33 43.54 -17.73 -6.53
CA LEU A 33 43.43 -16.97 -7.77
C LEU A 33 42.87 -15.59 -7.46
N SER A 34 43.66 -14.65 -7.84
CA SER A 34 43.71 -13.21 -7.77
C SER A 34 42.45 -12.45 -8.15
N ASN A 35 42.23 -11.39 -7.38
CA ASN A 35 41.90 -10.01 -7.74
C ASN A 35 40.86 -9.77 -8.82
N ASN A 36 39.73 -9.19 -8.38
CA ASN A 36 39.12 -8.12 -9.14
C ASN A 36 38.88 -6.94 -8.18
N ASP A 37 39.70 -5.92 -8.35
CA ASP A 37 39.58 -4.65 -7.66
C ASP A 37 38.27 -3.95 -8.03
N ASN A 38 37.39 -3.75 -7.04
CA ASN A 38 36.30 -2.79 -7.10
C ASN A 38 36.63 -1.68 -6.10
N PRO A 39 36.85 -0.43 -6.54
CA PRO A 39 37.24 0.63 -5.63
C PRO A 39 36.01 1.20 -4.90
N GLY A 40 36.03 1.13 -3.62
CA GLY A 40 35.39 2.09 -2.76
C GLY A 40 34.05 1.71 -2.14
N ASN A 41 34.08 0.99 -1.07
CA ASN A 41 33.11 1.21 0.01
C ASN A 41 33.78 0.88 1.34
N GLY A 42 34.06 1.92 2.15
CA GLY A 42 34.65 1.79 3.47
C GLY A 42 33.71 1.06 4.45
N GLY A 43 33.68 -0.26 4.38
CA GLY A 43 33.05 -1.11 5.36
C GLY A 43 33.95 -1.17 6.60
N GLY A 44 33.61 -0.44 7.66
CA GLY A 44 34.31 -0.52 8.93
C GLY A 44 34.21 -1.92 9.53
N THR A 45 35.34 -2.58 9.74
CA THR A 45 35.47 -3.82 10.53
C THR A 45 35.40 -3.52 12.04
N GLY A 46 34.35 -2.82 12.48
CA GLY A 46 34.13 -2.50 13.90
C GLY A 46 33.42 -3.64 14.62
N THR A 47 33.89 -3.95 15.83
CA THR A 47 33.22 -4.86 16.77
C THR A 47 32.01 -4.21 17.42
N GLY A 48 30.93 -3.98 16.67
CA GLY A 48 29.70 -3.35 17.16
C GLY A 48 28.45 -4.01 16.57
N ASP A 49 27.28 -3.58 17.03
CA ASP A 49 26.01 -4.11 16.50
C ASP A 49 25.83 -3.69 15.03
N PRO A 50 25.60 -4.63 14.12
CA PRO A 50 25.51 -4.34 12.69
C PRO A 50 24.22 -3.58 12.35
N VAL A 51 24.33 -2.62 11.44
CA VAL A 51 23.21 -1.90 10.83
C VAL A 51 23.16 -2.30 9.37
N GLN A 52 22.12 -3.04 8.97
CA GLN A 52 21.90 -3.35 7.56
C GLN A 52 21.47 -2.09 6.81
N VAL A 53 21.99 -1.90 5.60
CA VAL A 53 21.70 -0.73 4.77
C VAL A 53 21.17 -1.18 3.42
N TRP A 54 20.02 -0.65 3.02
CA TRP A 54 19.43 -0.84 1.70
C TRP A 54 19.32 0.51 1.01
N LEU A 55 19.76 0.62 -0.24
CA LEU A 55 19.93 1.89 -0.95
C LEU A 55 19.25 1.89 -2.32
N THR A 56 18.62 3.02 -2.65
CA THR A 56 18.24 3.40 -4.01
C THR A 56 18.80 4.78 -4.32
N LYS A 57 19.46 4.95 -5.48
CA LYS A 57 19.99 6.22 -5.96
C LYS A 57 19.12 6.80 -7.06
N GLY A 58 18.98 8.12 -7.09
CA GLY A 58 18.22 8.82 -8.10
C GLY A 58 18.77 8.64 -9.54
N ASP A 59 20.09 8.38 -9.70
CA ASP A 59 20.73 8.06 -10.98
C ASP A 59 20.48 6.60 -11.44
N GLN A 60 19.72 5.80 -10.67
CA GLN A 60 19.38 4.40 -10.94
C GLN A 60 20.56 3.42 -10.95
N SER A 61 21.76 3.84 -10.61
CA SER A 61 22.94 2.94 -10.53
C SER A 61 22.80 1.89 -9.44
N ILE A 62 22.02 2.18 -8.41
CA ILE A 62 21.65 1.27 -7.31
C ILE A 62 20.13 1.36 -7.12
N LYS A 63 19.44 0.23 -7.13
CA LYS A 63 17.98 0.14 -6.96
C LYS A 63 17.62 -0.92 -5.94
N LEU A 64 17.29 -0.50 -4.70
CA LEU A 64 16.95 -1.33 -3.54
C LEU A 64 17.98 -2.47 -3.33
N GLN A 65 19.25 -2.13 -3.31
CA GLN A 65 20.33 -3.08 -3.08
C GLN A 65 20.88 -2.98 -1.67
N GLN A 66 21.12 -4.13 -1.06
CA GLN A 66 21.81 -4.18 0.22
C GLN A 66 23.27 -3.75 0.03
N GLN A 67 23.72 -2.84 0.89
CA GLN A 67 25.08 -2.32 0.93
C GLN A 67 25.86 -3.00 2.06
N GLY A 68 27.16 -2.71 2.17
CA GLY A 68 27.94 -3.10 3.34
C GLY A 68 27.29 -2.55 4.62
N ASN A 69 27.37 -3.35 5.71
CA ASN A 69 26.78 -2.95 6.98
C ASN A 69 27.55 -1.76 7.58
N ALA A 70 26.80 -0.78 8.09
CA ALA A 70 27.35 0.15 9.08
C ALA A 70 27.37 -0.53 10.46
N VAL A 71 28.09 0.07 11.42
CA VAL A 71 28.25 -0.51 12.75
C VAL A 71 28.04 0.56 13.79
N PHE A 72 27.26 0.25 14.82
CA PHE A 72 27.18 1.10 16.00
C PHE A 72 28.47 1.00 16.83
N SER A 73 29.08 2.13 17.13
CA SER A 73 30.25 2.26 17.98
C SER A 73 30.00 3.25 19.11
N GLY A 74 30.90 3.33 20.07
CA GLY A 74 30.85 4.34 21.14
C GLY A 74 31.36 5.72 20.72
N ALA A 75 31.94 5.86 19.52
CA ALA A 75 32.47 7.13 19.03
C ALA A 75 31.42 7.90 18.25
N SER A 76 31.29 9.20 18.54
CA SER A 76 30.47 10.12 17.73
C SER A 76 31.34 10.70 16.62
N GLY A 77 30.90 10.55 15.35
CA GLY A 77 31.43 11.34 14.24
C GLY A 77 31.07 12.84 14.37
N THR A 78 31.74 13.68 13.63
CA THR A 78 31.34 15.07 13.46
C THR A 78 30.20 15.18 12.45
N GLY A 79 29.31 16.17 12.60
CA GLY A 79 28.23 16.45 11.65
C GLY A 79 26.82 16.21 12.20
N THR A 80 25.84 16.24 11.27
CA THR A 80 24.42 16.06 11.60
C THR A 80 24.18 14.72 12.27
N THR A 81 23.42 14.71 13.36
CA THR A 81 23.03 13.50 14.07
C THR A 81 21.51 13.30 13.95
N ILE A 82 21.11 12.16 13.42
CA ILE A 82 19.74 11.67 13.45
C ILE A 82 19.58 10.83 14.73
N GLU A 83 18.84 11.37 15.69
CA GLU A 83 18.51 10.64 16.92
C GLU A 83 17.25 9.81 16.70
N VAL A 84 17.30 8.53 17.03
CA VAL A 84 16.17 7.60 17.02
C VAL A 84 15.85 7.22 18.46
N ASP A 85 14.62 7.52 18.90
CA ASP A 85 14.16 7.26 20.26
C ASP A 85 12.96 6.31 20.28
N ALA A 86 13.22 5.05 20.64
CA ALA A 86 12.20 4.00 20.71
C ALA A 86 11.29 4.12 21.95
N SER A 87 11.56 5.02 22.88
CA SER A 87 10.69 5.28 24.03
C SER A 87 9.48 6.18 23.68
N GLN A 88 9.61 6.97 22.60
CA GLN A 88 8.53 7.83 22.11
C GLN A 88 7.74 7.13 21.01
N LEU A 89 6.56 6.64 21.37
CA LEU A 89 5.70 5.84 20.49
C LEU A 89 4.59 6.72 19.90
N PHE A 90 4.26 6.48 18.63
CA PHE A 90 3.18 7.14 17.89
C PHE A 90 2.17 6.13 17.35
N GLN A 91 1.64 6.33 16.14
CA GLN A 91 0.64 5.42 15.57
C GLN A 91 1.23 4.06 15.18
N THR A 92 0.36 3.05 15.20
CA THR A 92 0.63 1.75 14.60
C THR A 92 0.39 1.82 13.09
N VAL A 93 1.27 1.20 12.31
CA VAL A 93 1.20 1.14 10.84
C VAL A 93 0.34 -0.04 10.41
N ASP A 94 -0.60 0.21 9.50
CA ASP A 94 -1.43 -0.82 8.89
C ASP A 94 -0.77 -1.45 7.65
N GLY A 95 0.04 -0.69 6.92
CA GLY A 95 0.81 -1.19 5.80
C GLY A 95 1.10 -0.18 4.71
N PHE A 96 1.77 -0.66 3.65
CA PHE A 96 2.17 0.11 2.47
C PHE A 96 1.79 -0.66 1.21
N GLY A 97 1.47 0.04 0.14
CA GLY A 97 1.12 -0.61 -1.12
C GLY A 97 0.56 0.32 -2.18
N TYR A 98 -0.43 -0.18 -2.91
CA TYR A 98 -0.96 0.46 -4.12
C TYR A 98 -2.46 0.22 -4.27
N THR A 99 -3.05 0.89 -5.28
CA THR A 99 -4.37 0.54 -5.78
C THR A 99 -4.25 -0.55 -6.86
N LEU A 100 -4.90 -1.68 -6.64
CA LEU A 100 -5.08 -2.74 -7.64
C LEU A 100 -6.30 -2.39 -8.49
N THR A 101 -6.09 -1.63 -9.56
CA THR A 101 -7.15 -1.24 -10.51
C THR A 101 -7.51 -2.40 -11.45
N GLY A 102 -8.71 -2.37 -12.04
CA GLY A 102 -9.09 -3.35 -13.07
C GLY A 102 -8.12 -3.35 -14.26
N GLY A 103 -7.62 -2.18 -14.67
CA GLY A 103 -6.59 -2.06 -15.70
C GLY A 103 -5.26 -2.72 -15.30
N SER A 104 -4.81 -2.56 -14.05
CA SER A 104 -3.64 -3.27 -13.55
C SER A 104 -3.81 -4.78 -13.65
N VAL A 105 -4.97 -5.30 -13.27
CA VAL A 105 -5.30 -6.73 -13.37
C VAL A 105 -5.30 -7.20 -14.83
N GLN A 106 -5.88 -6.40 -15.71
CA GLN A 106 -5.94 -6.70 -17.14
C GLN A 106 -4.54 -6.86 -17.74
N VAL A 107 -3.61 -5.95 -17.44
CA VAL A 107 -2.24 -6.02 -18.00
C VAL A 107 -1.39 -7.11 -17.31
N ILE A 108 -1.53 -7.31 -16.01
CA ILE A 108 -0.83 -8.41 -15.30
C ILE A 108 -1.25 -9.77 -15.86
N ASN A 109 -2.51 -9.95 -16.24
CA ASN A 109 -3.01 -11.19 -16.86
C ASN A 109 -2.49 -11.44 -18.28
N GLN A 110 -1.82 -10.47 -18.92
CA GLN A 110 -1.12 -10.67 -20.19
C GLN A 110 0.22 -11.39 -20.02
N LEU A 111 0.78 -11.41 -18.81
CA LEU A 111 2.01 -12.15 -18.53
C LEU A 111 1.77 -13.66 -18.67
N SER A 112 2.82 -14.39 -19.06
CA SER A 112 2.81 -15.85 -18.93
C SER A 112 2.59 -16.25 -17.47
N THR A 113 2.02 -17.43 -17.23
CA THR A 113 1.74 -17.93 -15.87
C THR A 113 2.96 -17.85 -14.96
N ALA A 114 4.13 -18.23 -15.47
CA ALA A 114 5.39 -18.18 -14.71
C ALA A 114 5.79 -16.74 -14.36
N LYS A 115 5.67 -15.80 -15.31
CA LYS A 115 6.01 -14.39 -15.08
C LYS A 115 4.99 -13.68 -14.19
N LYS A 116 3.70 -14.01 -14.30
CA LYS A 116 2.68 -13.53 -13.36
C LYS A 116 3.02 -13.98 -11.93
N GLN A 117 3.33 -15.27 -11.74
CA GLN A 117 3.67 -15.79 -10.42
C GLN A 117 4.95 -15.14 -9.85
N GLU A 118 5.98 -14.93 -10.69
CA GLU A 118 7.19 -14.22 -10.32
C GLU A 118 6.88 -12.79 -9.83
N LEU A 119 6.09 -12.03 -10.59
CA LEU A 119 5.67 -10.68 -10.24
C LEU A 119 4.87 -10.65 -8.93
N LEU A 120 3.87 -11.52 -8.78
CA LEU A 120 3.05 -11.56 -7.57
C LEU A 120 3.88 -11.94 -6.33
N ASN A 121 4.82 -12.88 -6.45
CA ASN A 121 5.74 -13.21 -5.36
C ASN A 121 6.67 -12.03 -5.04
N ASP A 122 7.20 -11.34 -6.04
CA ASP A 122 8.07 -10.17 -5.83
C ASP A 122 7.33 -9.01 -5.13
N LEU A 123 6.06 -8.79 -5.48
CA LEU A 123 5.25 -7.73 -4.87
C LEU A 123 4.75 -8.10 -3.46
N PHE A 124 4.24 -9.31 -3.25
CA PHE A 124 3.40 -9.62 -2.09
C PHE A 124 4.04 -10.58 -1.08
N SER A 125 5.09 -11.35 -1.46
CA SER A 125 5.73 -12.26 -0.52
C SER A 125 6.71 -11.53 0.42
N SER A 126 7.00 -12.13 1.56
CA SER A 126 8.01 -11.64 2.51
C SER A 126 9.44 -11.67 1.97
N SER A 127 9.74 -12.48 0.96
CA SER A 127 11.02 -12.48 0.25
C SER A 127 11.13 -11.38 -0.81
N GLY A 128 10.00 -10.90 -1.32
CA GLY A 128 9.89 -9.75 -2.22
C GLY A 128 9.87 -8.42 -1.49
N ILE A 129 9.01 -7.49 -1.93
CA ILE A 129 8.85 -6.19 -1.26
C ILE A 129 7.74 -6.16 -0.20
N GLY A 130 6.97 -7.24 -0.05
CA GLY A 130 6.07 -7.45 1.07
C GLY A 130 4.92 -6.44 1.17
N ILE A 131 4.28 -6.08 0.05
CA ILE A 131 3.08 -5.21 0.07
C ILE A 131 2.08 -5.77 1.06
N SER A 132 1.57 -4.93 1.95
CA SER A 132 0.70 -5.31 3.06
C SER A 132 -0.65 -4.57 3.08
N TYR A 133 -0.85 -3.64 2.15
CA TYR A 133 -2.09 -2.88 2.03
C TYR A 133 -2.45 -2.67 0.56
N LEU A 134 -3.69 -2.97 0.18
CA LEU A 134 -4.22 -2.69 -1.15
C LEU A 134 -5.45 -1.79 -1.06
N ARG A 135 -5.59 -0.90 -2.04
CA ARG A 135 -6.84 -0.22 -2.35
C ARG A 135 -7.41 -0.83 -3.63
N ILE A 136 -8.73 -0.95 -3.73
CA ILE A 136 -9.43 -1.45 -4.91
C ILE A 136 -10.65 -0.57 -5.20
N SER A 137 -11.11 -0.55 -6.44
CA SER A 137 -12.34 0.14 -6.79
C SER A 137 -13.58 -0.71 -6.51
N ILE A 138 -14.70 -0.05 -6.17
CA ILE A 138 -16.04 -0.64 -6.14
C ILE A 138 -16.72 -0.28 -7.47
N GLY A 139 -16.70 -1.21 -8.42
CA GLY A 139 -16.93 -0.95 -9.83
C GLY A 139 -15.70 -0.40 -10.52
N ALA A 140 -15.84 0.27 -11.65
CA ALA A 140 -14.72 0.83 -12.39
C ALA A 140 -14.08 2.05 -11.69
N SER A 141 -12.76 2.14 -11.76
CA SER A 141 -12.01 3.40 -11.66
C SER A 141 -11.76 3.99 -13.05
N ASP A 142 -11.12 5.14 -13.12
CA ASP A 142 -10.64 5.72 -14.38
C ASP A 142 -9.53 4.93 -15.05
N LEU A 143 -8.84 4.03 -14.30
CA LEU A 143 -7.89 3.04 -14.82
C LEU A 143 -8.52 1.66 -15.04
N ASN A 144 -9.70 1.64 -15.63
CA ASN A 144 -10.36 0.46 -16.21
C ASN A 144 -10.50 0.65 -17.73
N SER A 145 -10.63 -0.41 -18.49
CA SER A 145 -10.88 -0.33 -19.95
C SER A 145 -12.29 0.14 -20.29
N GLU A 146 -13.23 0.00 -19.35
CA GLU A 146 -14.63 0.44 -19.49
C GLU A 146 -15.17 0.97 -18.17
N VAL A 147 -16.21 1.80 -18.26
CA VAL A 147 -16.97 2.29 -17.09
C VAL A 147 -18.07 1.30 -16.76
N PHE A 148 -18.16 0.91 -15.50
CA PHE A 148 -19.25 0.06 -14.99
C PHE A 148 -19.44 0.22 -13.48
N THR A 149 -20.62 -0.16 -13.02
CA THR A 149 -20.91 -0.43 -11.61
C THR A 149 -21.43 -1.87 -11.48
N TYR A 150 -21.69 -2.32 -10.28
CA TYR A 150 -22.25 -3.67 -10.07
C TYR A 150 -23.78 -3.71 -10.20
N ASN A 151 -24.41 -2.61 -10.60
CA ASN A 151 -25.85 -2.55 -10.83
C ASN A 151 -26.19 -1.56 -11.96
N ASP A 152 -25.63 -1.80 -13.15
CA ASP A 152 -25.90 -1.01 -14.35
C ASP A 152 -27.20 -1.46 -14.99
N LEU A 153 -28.05 -0.51 -15.33
CA LEU A 153 -29.37 -0.75 -15.92
C LEU A 153 -29.56 0.02 -17.23
N PRO A 154 -30.42 -0.46 -18.13
CA PRO A 154 -30.88 0.32 -19.26
C PRO A 154 -31.46 1.67 -18.83
N SER A 155 -31.31 2.70 -19.69
CA SER A 155 -31.81 4.05 -19.39
C SER A 155 -33.28 4.02 -18.97
N GLY A 156 -33.60 4.78 -17.93
CA GLY A 156 -34.94 4.90 -17.36
C GLY A 156 -35.37 3.77 -16.41
N GLN A 157 -34.58 2.75 -16.27
CA GLN A 157 -34.85 1.66 -15.30
C GLN A 157 -34.21 1.96 -13.94
N THR A 158 -34.79 1.39 -12.87
CA THR A 158 -34.30 1.45 -11.49
C THR A 158 -34.40 0.08 -10.85
N ASP A 159 -33.56 -0.20 -9.87
CA ASP A 159 -33.55 -1.46 -9.13
C ASP A 159 -33.34 -1.21 -7.61
N ALA A 160 -34.36 -0.66 -6.96
CA ALA A 160 -34.28 -0.32 -5.53
C ALA A 160 -34.02 -1.53 -4.61
N ASN A 161 -34.24 -2.75 -5.09
CA ASN A 161 -33.94 -3.98 -4.37
C ASN A 161 -32.52 -4.52 -4.66
N LEU A 162 -31.81 -3.93 -5.62
CA LEU A 162 -30.50 -4.40 -6.10
C LEU A 162 -30.53 -5.86 -6.52
N SER A 163 -31.64 -6.27 -7.17
CA SER A 163 -31.84 -7.67 -7.64
C SER A 163 -30.88 -8.05 -8.78
N GLN A 164 -30.41 -7.06 -9.53
CA GLN A 164 -29.46 -7.21 -10.62
C GLN A 164 -28.01 -6.91 -10.23
N PHE A 165 -27.73 -6.75 -8.91
CA PHE A 165 -26.37 -6.57 -8.42
C PHE A 165 -25.49 -7.80 -8.76
N SER A 166 -24.33 -7.58 -9.37
CA SER A 166 -23.42 -8.66 -9.75
C SER A 166 -21.96 -8.20 -9.82
N LEU A 167 -21.03 -9.02 -9.28
CA LEU A 167 -19.58 -8.85 -9.40
C LEU A 167 -19.02 -9.39 -10.72
N THR A 168 -19.85 -9.86 -11.65
CA THR A 168 -19.40 -10.57 -12.87
C THR A 168 -18.38 -9.76 -13.69
N LYS A 169 -18.52 -8.43 -13.75
CA LYS A 169 -17.57 -7.56 -14.46
C LYS A 169 -16.19 -7.48 -13.83
N ASP A 170 -16.09 -7.78 -12.53
CA ASP A 170 -14.83 -7.74 -11.77
C ASP A 170 -14.27 -9.13 -11.38
N GLN A 171 -14.74 -10.20 -12.02
CA GLN A 171 -14.26 -11.56 -11.73
C GLN A 171 -12.73 -11.69 -11.89
N ALA A 172 -12.12 -10.95 -12.80
CA ALA A 172 -10.67 -10.93 -12.96
C ALA A 172 -9.97 -10.30 -11.73
N VAL A 173 -10.53 -9.23 -11.15
CA VAL A 173 -10.03 -8.60 -9.92
C VAL A 173 -10.23 -9.54 -8.73
N VAL A 174 -11.39 -10.16 -8.60
CA VAL A 174 -11.69 -11.17 -7.57
C VAL A 174 -10.67 -12.31 -7.61
N GLN A 175 -10.40 -12.86 -8.81
CA GLN A 175 -9.42 -13.94 -8.96
C GLN A 175 -8.00 -13.47 -8.62
N MET A 176 -7.60 -12.28 -9.07
CA MET A 176 -6.29 -11.72 -8.75
C MET A 176 -6.11 -11.51 -7.25
N LEU A 177 -7.14 -11.04 -6.55
CA LEU A 177 -7.11 -10.91 -5.09
C LEU A 177 -6.95 -12.27 -4.40
N LYS A 178 -7.60 -13.32 -4.89
CA LYS A 178 -7.40 -14.69 -4.37
C LYS A 178 -5.97 -15.17 -4.59
N ASP A 179 -5.39 -14.92 -5.77
CA ASP A 179 -3.99 -15.26 -6.08
C ASP A 179 -3.03 -14.53 -5.12
N ILE A 180 -3.29 -13.25 -4.86
CA ILE A 180 -2.51 -12.41 -3.93
C ILE A 180 -2.67 -12.89 -2.47
N LEU A 181 -3.90 -13.15 -2.03
CA LEU A 181 -4.19 -13.61 -0.66
C LEU A 181 -3.62 -15.02 -0.40
N ALA A 182 -3.44 -15.85 -1.42
CA ALA A 182 -2.72 -17.11 -1.30
C ALA A 182 -1.22 -16.93 -0.99
N ILE A 183 -0.62 -15.80 -1.41
CA ILE A 183 0.77 -15.44 -1.12
C ILE A 183 0.88 -14.72 0.23
N ASN A 184 0.00 -13.75 0.48
CA ASN A 184 -0.03 -12.96 1.71
C ASN A 184 -1.48 -12.83 2.24
N PRO A 185 -1.92 -13.72 3.11
CA PRO A 185 -3.30 -13.73 3.63
C PRO A 185 -3.60 -12.57 4.60
N ASN A 186 -2.59 -11.79 5.00
CA ASN A 186 -2.72 -10.71 5.99
C ASN A 186 -2.81 -9.32 5.34
N ILE A 187 -2.89 -9.24 4.00
CA ILE A 187 -3.07 -7.95 3.31
C ILE A 187 -4.39 -7.31 3.75
N LYS A 188 -4.33 -6.03 4.09
CA LYS A 188 -5.52 -5.20 4.32
C LYS A 188 -6.05 -4.65 3.00
N ILE A 189 -7.36 -4.60 2.88
CA ILE A 189 -8.04 -4.16 1.66
C ILE A 189 -8.99 -3.00 1.99
N LEU A 190 -8.75 -1.85 1.35
CA LEU A 190 -9.63 -0.68 1.30
C LEU A 190 -10.36 -0.67 -0.04
N ALA A 191 -11.68 -0.54 -0.05
CA ALA A 191 -12.45 -0.46 -1.28
C ALA A 191 -13.16 0.91 -1.41
N THR A 192 -13.15 1.48 -2.62
CA THR A 192 -13.60 2.85 -2.87
C THR A 192 -14.38 2.93 -4.19
N PRO A 193 -15.62 3.48 -4.24
CA PRO A 193 -16.32 3.74 -5.49
C PRO A 193 -15.88 5.07 -6.11
N TRP A 194 -15.81 5.12 -7.44
CA TRP A 194 -15.67 6.36 -8.22
C TRP A 194 -17.02 6.99 -8.53
N THR A 195 -18.07 6.18 -8.63
CA THR A 195 -19.45 6.63 -8.83
C THR A 195 -20.45 5.60 -8.29
N ALA A 196 -21.64 6.08 -7.93
CA ALA A 196 -22.81 5.22 -7.76
C ALA A 196 -23.36 4.78 -9.14
N PRO A 197 -24.20 3.73 -9.21
CA PRO A 197 -24.97 3.41 -10.41
C PRO A 197 -25.67 4.66 -10.97
N VAL A 198 -25.57 4.87 -12.29
CA VAL A 198 -26.00 6.13 -12.94
C VAL A 198 -27.48 6.44 -12.73
N TRP A 199 -28.32 5.42 -12.57
CA TRP A 199 -29.75 5.61 -12.30
C TRP A 199 -30.05 6.18 -10.90
N MET A 200 -29.10 6.06 -9.96
CA MET A 200 -29.19 6.69 -8.62
C MET A 200 -28.73 8.15 -8.62
N LYS A 201 -28.14 8.65 -9.72
CA LYS A 201 -27.57 10.00 -9.80
C LYS A 201 -28.53 10.97 -10.45
N ASP A 202 -28.44 12.26 -10.07
CA ASP A 202 -29.28 13.36 -10.54
C ASP A 202 -29.11 13.65 -12.03
N ASN A 203 -27.89 13.43 -12.56
CA ASN A 203 -27.55 13.66 -13.95
C ASN A 203 -27.67 12.43 -14.87
N GLY A 204 -27.89 11.23 -14.28
CA GLY A 204 -27.97 9.98 -15.05
C GLY A 204 -26.70 9.64 -15.85
N ASN A 205 -25.53 10.13 -15.42
CA ASN A 205 -24.26 10.00 -16.15
C ASN A 205 -23.17 9.43 -15.24
N SER A 206 -22.18 8.74 -15.81
CA SER A 206 -21.01 8.26 -15.09
C SER A 206 -20.08 9.38 -14.62
N ILE A 207 -20.08 10.52 -15.29
CA ILE A 207 -19.23 11.68 -14.97
C ILE A 207 -20.03 12.69 -14.16
N GLY A 208 -19.48 13.12 -13.03
CA GLY A 208 -20.08 14.16 -12.19
C GLY A 208 -21.46 13.79 -11.65
N GLY A 209 -22.30 14.79 -11.41
CA GLY A 209 -23.59 14.64 -10.75
C GLY A 209 -23.46 14.22 -9.29
N SER A 210 -24.59 14.12 -8.62
CA SER A 210 -24.66 13.75 -7.20
C SER A 210 -25.63 12.59 -6.98
N LEU A 211 -25.44 11.86 -5.91
CA LEU A 211 -26.39 10.83 -5.46
C LEU A 211 -27.70 11.49 -5.06
N LYS A 212 -28.80 11.01 -5.61
CA LYS A 212 -30.13 11.50 -5.23
C LYS A 212 -30.49 11.07 -3.81
N PRO A 213 -31.00 11.96 -2.94
CA PRO A 213 -31.32 11.63 -1.55
C PRO A 213 -32.28 10.44 -1.39
N GLU A 214 -33.23 10.25 -2.29
CA GLU A 214 -34.15 9.11 -2.28
C GLU A 214 -33.46 7.75 -2.44
N TYR A 215 -32.22 7.72 -2.99
CA TYR A 215 -31.43 6.50 -3.16
C TYR A 215 -30.35 6.31 -2.10
N TYR A 216 -30.20 7.17 -1.11
CA TYR A 216 -29.22 7.01 -0.04
C TYR A 216 -29.33 5.63 0.65
N SER A 217 -30.54 5.21 1.01
CA SER A 217 -30.75 3.88 1.61
C SER A 217 -30.43 2.74 0.65
N VAL A 218 -30.71 2.90 -0.64
CA VAL A 218 -30.40 1.88 -1.66
C VAL A 218 -28.88 1.80 -1.87
N TYR A 219 -28.20 2.93 -1.92
CA TYR A 219 -26.75 2.96 -2.07
C TYR A 219 -26.02 2.41 -0.84
N ALA A 220 -26.53 2.63 0.37
CA ALA A 220 -26.01 1.98 1.56
C ALA A 220 -26.14 0.45 1.47
N LYS A 221 -27.27 -0.08 0.99
CA LYS A 221 -27.45 -1.52 0.72
C LYS A 221 -26.53 -2.03 -0.38
N TYR A 222 -26.15 -1.20 -1.36
CA TYR A 222 -25.18 -1.55 -2.39
C TYR A 222 -23.81 -1.86 -1.76
N PHE A 223 -23.32 -1.06 -0.80
CA PHE A 223 -22.10 -1.36 -0.05
C PHE A 223 -22.23 -2.65 0.77
N VAL A 224 -23.36 -2.87 1.43
CA VAL A 224 -23.62 -4.11 2.17
C VAL A 224 -23.53 -5.33 1.24
N LYS A 225 -24.21 -5.30 0.10
CA LYS A 225 -24.16 -6.37 -0.90
C LYS A 225 -22.75 -6.60 -1.43
N TYR A 226 -22.01 -5.53 -1.73
CA TYR A 226 -20.64 -5.61 -2.18
C TYR A 226 -19.74 -6.35 -1.15
N ILE A 227 -19.77 -5.91 0.10
CA ILE A 227 -18.95 -6.52 1.16
C ILE A 227 -19.33 -7.99 1.37
N GLN A 228 -20.63 -8.31 1.37
CA GLN A 228 -21.11 -9.69 1.50
C GLN A 228 -20.70 -10.57 0.30
N ALA A 229 -20.77 -10.02 -0.91
CA ALA A 229 -20.35 -10.73 -2.12
C ALA A 229 -18.85 -11.00 -2.13
N MET A 230 -18.02 -10.02 -1.75
CA MET A 230 -16.56 -10.21 -1.61
C MET A 230 -16.24 -11.23 -0.51
N GLN A 231 -16.95 -11.18 0.61
CA GLN A 231 -16.80 -12.16 1.68
C GLN A 231 -17.17 -13.59 1.23
N ALA A 232 -18.20 -13.74 0.41
CA ALA A 232 -18.58 -15.02 -0.17
C ALA A 232 -17.49 -15.59 -1.12
N GLU A 233 -16.71 -14.70 -1.74
CA GLU A 233 -15.52 -15.05 -2.53
C GLU A 233 -14.27 -15.31 -1.65
N GLY A 234 -14.38 -15.23 -0.32
CA GLY A 234 -13.26 -15.40 0.61
C GLY A 234 -12.39 -14.16 0.78
N ILE A 235 -12.84 -12.99 0.33
CA ILE A 235 -12.10 -11.73 0.37
C ILE A 235 -12.71 -10.82 1.43
N LYS A 236 -11.94 -10.49 2.45
CA LYS A 236 -12.34 -9.54 3.50
C LYS A 236 -12.06 -8.12 3.07
N ILE A 237 -13.06 -7.26 3.11
CA ILE A 237 -12.91 -5.81 2.96
C ILE A 237 -12.73 -5.19 4.35
N ASP A 238 -11.53 -4.67 4.65
CA ASP A 238 -11.21 -4.11 5.97
C ASP A 238 -11.75 -2.70 6.16
N ALA A 239 -11.81 -1.91 5.08
CA ALA A 239 -12.31 -0.54 5.10
C ALA A 239 -12.96 -0.16 3.77
N ILE A 240 -13.82 0.87 3.81
CA ILE A 240 -14.33 1.56 2.62
C ILE A 240 -14.22 3.08 2.79
N THR A 241 -14.13 3.79 1.66
CA THR A 241 -14.51 5.20 1.62
C THR A 241 -15.83 5.35 0.88
N PRO A 242 -16.72 6.28 1.25
CA PRO A 242 -18.00 6.46 0.58
C PRO A 242 -17.89 6.93 -0.87
N GLN A 243 -16.81 7.64 -1.23
CA GLN A 243 -16.57 8.21 -2.55
C GLN A 243 -15.09 8.55 -2.74
N ASN A 244 -14.51 8.13 -3.87
CA ASN A 244 -13.22 8.66 -4.35
C ASN A 244 -13.37 10.11 -4.76
N GLU A 245 -12.47 10.97 -4.29
CA GLU A 245 -12.35 12.38 -4.68
C GLU A 245 -13.70 13.11 -4.77
N PRO A 246 -14.45 13.22 -3.67
CA PRO A 246 -15.82 13.67 -3.68
C PRO A 246 -16.02 15.09 -4.21
N LEU A 247 -14.96 15.90 -4.31
CA LEU A 247 -15.02 17.27 -4.85
C LEU A 247 -14.43 17.38 -6.28
N HIS A 248 -14.05 16.25 -6.91
CA HIS A 248 -13.50 16.21 -8.27
C HIS A 248 -14.44 15.48 -9.25
N PRO A 249 -15.45 16.19 -9.82
CA PRO A 249 -16.44 15.54 -10.68
C PRO A 249 -15.98 15.38 -12.14
N GLY A 250 -14.67 15.51 -12.42
CA GLY A 250 -14.13 15.52 -13.78
C GLY A 250 -13.65 14.17 -14.30
N ASN A 251 -13.36 13.21 -13.43
CA ASN A 251 -12.96 11.86 -13.84
C ASN A 251 -14.12 11.09 -14.48
N ASN A 252 -13.80 10.09 -15.28
CA ASN A 252 -14.75 9.12 -15.77
C ASN A 252 -14.40 7.71 -15.31
N PRO A 253 -15.10 7.13 -14.30
CA PRO A 253 -16.30 7.70 -13.66
C PRO A 253 -15.97 8.68 -12.53
N SER A 254 -16.98 9.42 -12.08
CA SER A 254 -16.90 10.31 -10.91
C SER A 254 -18.28 10.63 -10.35
N MET A 255 -18.34 11.09 -9.10
CA MET A 255 -19.56 11.60 -8.48
C MET A 255 -19.19 12.68 -7.47
N TYR A 256 -19.93 13.79 -7.49
CA TYR A 256 -19.78 14.87 -6.53
C TYR A 256 -20.52 14.56 -5.23
N MET A 257 -19.89 14.81 -4.10
CA MET A 257 -20.48 14.62 -2.77
C MET A 257 -19.93 15.68 -1.82
N THR A 258 -20.78 16.54 -1.27
CA THR A 258 -20.34 17.52 -0.26
C THR A 258 -20.07 16.84 1.08
N ALA A 259 -19.35 17.53 1.98
CA ALA A 259 -19.13 17.04 3.35
C ALA A 259 -20.46 16.81 4.10
N GLY A 260 -21.45 17.67 3.88
CA GLY A 260 -22.80 17.53 4.45
C GLY A 260 -23.56 16.30 3.92
N ASP A 261 -23.45 16.05 2.61
CA ASP A 261 -24.04 14.85 1.99
C ASP A 261 -23.36 13.58 2.51
N GLN A 262 -22.02 13.57 2.60
CA GLN A 262 -21.28 12.43 3.12
C GLN A 262 -21.62 12.16 4.59
N ALA A 263 -21.68 13.20 5.44
CA ALA A 263 -22.09 13.06 6.83
C ALA A 263 -23.54 12.53 6.93
N THR A 264 -24.46 13.04 6.11
CA THR A 264 -25.85 12.58 6.07
C THR A 264 -25.95 11.13 5.60
N PHE A 265 -25.22 10.77 4.54
CA PHE A 265 -25.18 9.40 4.05
C PHE A 265 -24.63 8.43 5.11
N ILE A 266 -23.55 8.79 5.80
CA ILE A 266 -22.94 7.96 6.84
C ILE A 266 -23.90 7.78 8.02
N LYS A 267 -24.38 8.89 8.61
CA LYS A 267 -25.16 8.83 9.87
C LYS A 267 -26.53 8.20 9.75
N ALA A 268 -27.22 8.47 8.62
CA ALA A 268 -28.62 8.07 8.46
C ALA A 268 -28.81 6.78 7.64
N HIS A 269 -27.79 6.36 6.87
CA HIS A 269 -27.94 5.24 5.95
C HIS A 269 -26.82 4.22 6.04
N LEU A 270 -25.54 4.58 5.77
CA LEU A 270 -24.46 3.62 5.65
C LEU A 270 -24.08 2.98 6.99
N GLY A 271 -23.87 3.78 8.04
CA GLY A 271 -23.55 3.30 9.37
C GLY A 271 -24.64 2.38 9.94
N PRO A 272 -25.92 2.80 9.96
CA PRO A 272 -27.02 1.93 10.37
C PRO A 272 -27.15 0.66 9.52
N ALA A 273 -26.92 0.72 8.20
CA ALA A 273 -26.98 -0.46 7.34
C ALA A 273 -25.86 -1.46 7.68
N PHE A 274 -24.64 -0.99 7.97
CA PHE A 274 -23.53 -1.86 8.40
C PHE A 274 -23.84 -2.51 9.76
N GLN A 275 -24.36 -1.74 10.72
CA GLN A 275 -24.77 -2.29 12.01
C GLN A 275 -25.87 -3.37 11.86
N ALA A 276 -26.91 -3.10 11.08
CA ALA A 276 -27.99 -4.04 10.84
C ALA A 276 -27.53 -5.34 10.14
N ALA A 277 -26.48 -5.24 9.30
CA ALA A 277 -25.89 -6.37 8.59
C ALA A 277 -24.74 -7.05 9.37
N ASN A 278 -24.41 -6.62 10.59
CA ASN A 278 -23.25 -7.07 11.38
C ASN A 278 -21.92 -6.95 10.62
N ILE A 279 -21.74 -5.88 9.84
CA ILE A 279 -20.52 -5.59 9.08
C ILE A 279 -19.58 -4.74 9.96
N ASN A 280 -18.35 -5.22 10.15
CA ASN A 280 -17.30 -4.52 10.90
C ASN A 280 -16.29 -3.80 9.99
N THR A 281 -16.57 -3.68 8.69
CA THR A 281 -15.76 -2.90 7.74
C THR A 281 -15.74 -1.44 8.17
N LYS A 282 -14.56 -0.84 8.28
CA LYS A 282 -14.38 0.56 8.68
C LYS A 282 -14.93 1.50 7.62
N ILE A 283 -15.54 2.60 8.04
CA ILE A 283 -15.91 3.71 7.16
C ILE A 283 -14.88 4.81 7.36
N ILE A 284 -14.20 5.20 6.26
CA ILE A 284 -13.19 6.25 6.25
C ILE A 284 -13.72 7.40 5.42
N ALA A 285 -13.80 8.59 6.00
CA ALA A 285 -14.36 9.78 5.35
C ALA A 285 -13.37 10.41 4.36
N TYR A 286 -13.88 11.25 3.46
CA TYR A 286 -13.15 12.09 2.53
C TYR A 286 -12.57 11.33 1.34
N ASP A 287 -11.28 10.92 1.40
CA ASP A 287 -10.56 10.27 0.30
C ASP A 287 -10.23 11.23 -0.86
N HIS A 288 -9.60 12.38 -0.51
CA HIS A 288 -9.26 13.45 -1.45
C HIS A 288 -8.06 14.29 -0.96
N ASN A 289 -7.75 15.38 -1.67
CA ASN A 289 -6.55 16.19 -1.54
C ASN A 289 -6.37 16.86 -0.17
N CYS A 290 -5.10 17.08 0.19
CA CYS A 290 -4.69 17.74 1.43
C CYS A 290 -5.04 19.24 1.51
N ASP A 291 -5.52 19.86 0.44
CA ASP A 291 -5.87 21.29 0.39
C ASP A 291 -7.19 21.63 1.11
N ASN A 292 -8.02 20.64 1.41
CA ASN A 292 -9.30 20.87 2.08
C ASN A 292 -9.54 19.99 3.32
N PRO A 293 -8.75 20.14 4.38
CA PRO A 293 -8.99 19.42 5.64
C PRO A 293 -10.31 19.79 6.32
N ALA A 294 -10.94 20.89 5.93
CA ALA A 294 -12.25 21.29 6.43
C ALA A 294 -13.36 20.28 6.08
N TYR A 295 -13.23 19.57 4.97
CA TYR A 295 -14.21 18.54 4.58
C TYR A 295 -14.29 17.39 5.60
N PRO A 296 -13.20 16.62 5.87
CA PRO A 296 -13.27 15.56 6.86
C PRO A 296 -13.56 16.09 8.28
N LEU A 297 -13.11 17.30 8.61
CA LEU A 297 -13.45 17.93 9.88
C LEU A 297 -14.96 18.19 10.00
N ALA A 298 -15.64 18.60 8.93
CA ALA A 298 -17.09 18.77 8.94
C ALA A 298 -17.83 17.45 9.19
N VAL A 299 -17.37 16.35 8.58
CA VAL A 299 -17.94 15.02 8.81
C VAL A 299 -17.69 14.55 10.25
N LEU A 300 -16.47 14.74 10.76
CA LEU A 300 -16.09 14.32 12.12
C LEU A 300 -16.74 15.20 13.23
N ASN A 301 -17.06 16.45 12.92
CA ASN A 301 -17.79 17.34 13.83
C ASN A 301 -19.30 17.03 13.91
N ASP A 302 -19.86 16.26 12.98
CA ASP A 302 -21.25 15.82 13.08
C ASP A 302 -21.36 14.72 14.14
N PRO A 303 -22.03 14.97 15.29
CA PRO A 303 -22.05 14.04 16.42
C PRO A 303 -22.78 12.74 16.11
N ALA A 304 -23.62 12.70 15.05
CA ALA A 304 -24.33 11.49 14.65
C ALA A 304 -23.56 10.69 13.59
N ALA A 305 -22.70 11.34 12.79
CA ALA A 305 -21.83 10.65 11.84
C ALA A 305 -20.55 10.12 12.49
N ASN A 306 -19.94 10.89 13.40
CA ASN A 306 -18.65 10.59 14.04
C ASN A 306 -18.55 9.15 14.58
N PRO A 307 -19.55 8.59 15.31
CA PRO A 307 -19.45 7.24 15.85
C PRO A 307 -19.27 6.12 14.80
N PHE A 308 -19.69 6.37 13.55
CA PHE A 308 -19.55 5.41 12.45
C PHE A 308 -18.24 5.55 11.70
N VAL A 309 -17.52 6.68 11.85
CA VAL A 309 -16.30 7.00 11.10
C VAL A 309 -15.07 6.56 11.85
N ASP A 310 -14.25 5.70 11.24
CA ASP A 310 -12.95 5.27 11.80
C ASP A 310 -11.89 6.39 11.67
N GLY A 311 -11.92 7.14 10.58
CA GLY A 311 -10.95 8.19 10.29
C GLY A 311 -11.16 8.88 8.96
N SER A 312 -10.11 9.54 8.46
CA SER A 312 -10.12 10.31 7.22
C SER A 312 -9.00 9.89 6.28
N ALA A 313 -9.29 9.82 4.97
CA ALA A 313 -8.34 9.46 3.92
C ALA A 313 -7.93 10.68 3.09
N PHE A 314 -6.67 10.71 2.66
CA PHE A 314 -6.06 11.82 1.95
C PHE A 314 -5.30 11.41 0.71
N HIS A 315 -5.32 12.28 -0.30
CA HIS A 315 -4.47 12.33 -1.49
C HIS A 315 -3.57 13.56 -1.43
N LEU A 316 -2.52 13.64 -2.25
CA LEU A 316 -1.58 14.78 -2.23
C LEU A 316 -1.35 15.39 -3.61
N TYR A 317 -2.40 15.51 -4.44
CA TYR A 317 -2.33 16.26 -5.70
C TYR A 317 -2.42 17.77 -5.47
N ALA A 318 -2.93 18.19 -4.32
CA ALA A 318 -2.99 19.57 -3.87
C ALA A 318 -2.89 19.67 -2.35
N GLY A 319 -2.44 20.81 -1.86
CA GLY A 319 -2.27 21.08 -0.42
C GLY A 319 -0.91 20.61 0.11
N ASP A 320 -0.85 20.38 1.42
CA ASP A 320 0.35 19.96 2.13
C ASP A 320 0.04 18.77 3.04
N ILE A 321 0.99 17.84 3.12
CA ILE A 321 0.84 16.59 3.89
C ILE A 321 0.54 16.80 5.38
N SER A 322 0.86 17.96 5.95
CA SER A 322 0.53 18.34 7.32
C SER A 322 -0.97 18.42 7.60
N ALA A 323 -1.83 18.44 6.55
CA ALA A 323 -3.29 18.37 6.70
C ALA A 323 -3.73 17.14 7.49
N LEU A 324 -3.04 16.01 7.33
CA LEU A 324 -3.29 14.78 8.10
C LEU A 324 -3.09 15.05 9.60
N GLY A 325 -1.97 15.68 9.94
CA GLY A 325 -1.66 16.06 11.32
C GLY A 325 -2.67 17.07 11.89
N THR A 326 -3.16 17.99 11.06
CA THR A 326 -4.21 18.96 11.46
C THR A 326 -5.50 18.23 11.87
N VAL A 327 -5.95 17.27 11.08
CA VAL A 327 -7.17 16.48 11.40
C VAL A 327 -6.93 15.61 12.63
N HIS A 328 -5.79 14.92 12.70
CA HIS A 328 -5.45 14.10 13.86
C HIS A 328 -5.42 14.89 15.16
N ASN A 329 -4.80 16.07 15.17
CA ASN A 329 -4.69 16.88 16.38
C ASN A 329 -6.05 17.35 16.92
N LEU A 330 -7.03 17.56 16.05
CA LEU A 330 -8.41 17.92 16.43
C LEU A 330 -9.24 16.68 16.83
N PHE A 331 -8.95 15.52 16.26
CA PHE A 331 -9.62 14.25 16.53
C PHE A 331 -8.59 13.13 16.81
N PRO A 332 -7.88 13.15 17.95
CA PRO A 332 -6.75 12.24 18.19
C PRO A 332 -7.18 10.77 18.34
N ASN A 333 -8.46 10.50 18.56
CA ASN A 333 -9.02 9.15 18.62
C ASN A 333 -9.49 8.63 17.26
N LYS A 334 -9.35 9.43 16.18
CA LYS A 334 -9.67 9.06 14.82
C LYS A 334 -8.38 8.82 14.03
N ASN A 335 -8.41 7.79 13.20
CA ASN A 335 -7.26 7.47 12.35
C ASN A 335 -7.17 8.42 11.15
N VAL A 336 -5.99 8.53 10.58
CA VAL A 336 -5.78 9.14 9.27
C VAL A 336 -5.09 8.15 8.36
N TYR A 337 -5.37 8.25 7.06
CA TYR A 337 -4.91 7.34 6.03
C TYR A 337 -4.41 8.15 4.83
N PHE A 338 -3.35 7.68 4.20
CA PHE A 338 -2.88 8.22 2.93
C PHE A 338 -3.17 7.20 1.83
N THR A 339 -4.10 7.50 0.96
CA THR A 339 -4.75 6.50 0.10
C THR A 339 -4.41 6.62 -1.36
N GLU A 340 -3.81 7.73 -1.81
CA GLU A 340 -3.45 7.87 -3.21
C GLU A 340 -2.41 8.97 -3.49
N GLN A 341 -1.41 8.63 -4.31
CA GLN A 341 -0.55 9.53 -5.07
C GLN A 341 0.02 8.76 -6.26
N TRP A 342 0.15 9.40 -7.44
CA TRP A 342 0.64 8.75 -8.65
C TRP A 342 2.02 9.27 -9.08
N THR A 343 2.83 8.41 -9.67
CA THR A 343 4.02 8.83 -10.42
C THR A 343 3.65 9.07 -11.88
N SER A 344 4.18 10.16 -12.47
CA SER A 344 3.86 10.54 -13.84
C SER A 344 4.77 9.84 -14.85
N SER A 345 4.23 9.50 -16.02
CA SER A 345 5.01 9.05 -17.17
C SER A 345 5.97 10.11 -17.68
N THR A 346 5.67 11.39 -17.42
CA THR A 346 6.52 12.54 -17.77
C THR A 346 7.47 12.96 -16.65
N GLY A 347 7.37 12.34 -15.46
CA GLY A 347 8.28 12.51 -14.35
C GLY A 347 9.64 11.88 -14.60
N ASN A 348 10.61 12.17 -13.74
CA ASN A 348 11.92 11.54 -13.79
C ASN A 348 12.19 10.76 -12.50
N PHE A 349 12.93 9.66 -12.60
CA PHE A 349 13.18 8.75 -11.50
C PHE A 349 13.75 9.46 -10.25
N SER A 350 14.70 10.36 -10.43
CA SER A 350 15.36 11.07 -9.34
C SER A 350 14.41 11.99 -8.57
N GLY A 351 13.64 12.81 -9.31
CA GLY A 351 12.68 13.74 -8.73
C GLY A 351 11.52 13.04 -8.05
N ASP A 352 10.98 12.00 -8.70
CA ASP A 352 9.88 11.21 -8.15
C ASP A 352 10.33 10.45 -6.90
N LEU A 353 11.53 9.82 -6.92
CA LEU A 353 12.08 9.15 -5.73
C LEU A 353 12.20 10.11 -4.55
N ASP A 354 12.80 11.30 -4.78
CA ASP A 354 12.99 12.29 -3.73
C ASP A 354 11.66 12.79 -3.17
N TRP A 355 10.77 13.22 -4.06
CA TRP A 355 9.52 13.85 -3.65
C TRP A 355 8.57 12.86 -2.96
N HIS A 356 8.38 11.66 -3.53
CA HIS A 356 7.43 10.68 -3.00
C HIS A 356 7.92 10.07 -1.68
N VAL A 357 9.21 9.71 -1.58
CA VAL A 357 9.72 9.19 -0.31
C VAL A 357 9.62 10.25 0.78
N LYS A 358 9.96 11.51 0.47
CA LYS A 358 9.89 12.63 1.42
C LYS A 358 8.45 12.93 1.86
N ASN A 359 7.51 13.06 0.92
CA ASN A 359 6.15 13.54 1.20
C ASN A 359 5.16 12.39 1.44
N VAL A 360 5.20 11.33 0.61
CA VAL A 360 4.24 10.23 0.71
C VAL A 360 4.67 9.25 1.81
N ILE A 361 5.90 8.74 1.81
CA ILE A 361 6.31 7.76 2.81
C ILE A 361 6.61 8.44 4.15
N ILE A 362 7.59 9.33 4.18
CA ILE A 362 8.03 9.96 5.43
C ILE A 362 6.98 10.95 5.93
N GLY A 363 6.47 11.78 5.02
CA GLY A 363 5.53 12.84 5.34
C GLY A 363 4.22 12.31 5.93
N SER A 364 3.58 11.34 5.26
CA SER A 364 2.32 10.77 5.76
C SER A 364 2.51 10.08 7.11
N MET A 365 3.58 9.28 7.26
CA MET A 365 3.87 8.58 8.51
C MET A 365 4.13 9.56 9.66
N ARG A 366 4.87 10.64 9.42
CA ARG A 366 5.11 11.68 10.44
C ARG A 366 3.85 12.47 10.80
N ASN A 367 2.88 12.50 9.92
CA ASN A 367 1.57 13.12 10.11
C ASN A 367 0.47 12.10 10.48
N TRP A 368 0.83 11.04 11.22
CA TRP A 368 -0.08 10.08 11.84
C TRP A 368 -0.78 9.10 10.89
N SER A 369 -0.43 9.06 9.61
CA SER A 369 -1.05 8.09 8.71
C SER A 369 -0.80 6.65 9.16
N ARG A 370 -1.80 5.81 9.02
CA ARG A 370 -1.70 4.37 9.30
C ARG A 370 -1.20 3.56 8.10
N ASN A 371 -1.28 4.12 6.91
CA ASN A 371 -0.82 3.53 5.66
C ASN A 371 -0.22 4.59 4.73
N ALA A 372 0.47 4.17 3.68
CA ALA A 372 0.78 5.01 2.54
C ALA A 372 0.65 4.19 1.25
N LEU A 373 -0.17 4.69 0.32
CA LEU A 373 -0.47 4.02 -0.93
C LEU A 373 -0.12 4.93 -2.11
N GLU A 374 0.63 4.34 -3.05
CA GLU A 374 0.75 4.88 -4.40
C GLU A 374 -0.45 4.41 -5.25
N TRP A 375 -0.65 5.06 -6.42
CA TRP A 375 -1.78 4.76 -7.29
C TRP A 375 -1.68 3.33 -7.85
N ASN A 376 -1.62 3.14 -9.15
CA ASN A 376 -1.81 1.83 -9.76
C ASN A 376 -0.59 0.88 -9.62
N VAL A 377 -0.88 -0.41 -9.42
CA VAL A 377 0.15 -1.46 -9.37
C VAL A 377 0.87 -1.61 -10.70
N ALA A 378 0.12 -1.63 -11.81
CA ALA A 378 0.66 -1.91 -13.14
C ALA A 378 -0.05 -1.11 -14.24
N ASN A 379 0.68 -0.89 -15.33
CA ASN A 379 0.21 -0.32 -16.59
C ASN A 379 0.89 -1.02 -17.77
N ASP A 380 0.36 -0.84 -18.98
CA ASP A 380 1.03 -1.21 -20.23
C ASP A 380 2.06 -0.13 -20.69
N ALA A 381 2.72 -0.36 -21.81
CA ALA A 381 3.71 0.58 -22.36
C ALA A 381 3.12 1.95 -22.76
N SER A 382 1.80 2.06 -22.87
CA SER A 382 1.06 3.30 -23.19
C SER A 382 0.43 3.95 -21.94
N PHE A 383 0.77 3.47 -20.74
CA PHE A 383 0.21 3.89 -19.45
C PHE A 383 -1.30 3.63 -19.30
N GLY A 384 -1.82 2.69 -20.07
CA GLY A 384 -3.20 2.19 -19.97
C GLY A 384 -3.28 0.84 -19.22
N PRO A 385 -4.49 0.24 -19.18
CA PRO A 385 -5.77 0.75 -19.70
C PRO A 385 -6.34 1.92 -18.87
N HIS A 386 -7.16 2.71 -19.51
CA HIS A 386 -7.94 3.77 -18.86
C HIS A 386 -9.29 3.95 -19.58
N THR A 387 -10.28 4.50 -18.89
CA THR A 387 -11.56 4.88 -19.47
C THR A 387 -11.40 6.07 -20.43
N PRO A 388 -12.36 6.36 -21.30
CA PRO A 388 -12.37 7.61 -22.04
C PRO A 388 -12.37 8.81 -21.09
N GLY A 389 -11.31 9.63 -21.12
CA GLY A 389 -11.11 10.74 -20.18
C GLY A 389 -10.41 10.36 -18.87
N GLY A 390 -10.05 9.11 -18.66
CA GLY A 390 -9.23 8.66 -17.52
C GLY A 390 -7.77 9.04 -17.67
N CYS A 391 -6.96 8.72 -16.65
CA CYS A 391 -5.55 9.10 -16.59
C CYS A 391 -4.72 8.44 -17.71
N THR A 392 -4.09 9.25 -18.58
CA THR A 392 -3.23 8.80 -19.68
C THR A 392 -1.74 8.81 -19.35
N GLN A 393 -1.37 9.23 -18.13
CA GLN A 393 0.01 9.42 -17.70
C GLN A 393 0.33 8.71 -16.38
N CYS A 394 -0.61 7.92 -15.84
CA CYS A 394 -0.43 7.24 -14.58
C CYS A 394 0.53 6.05 -14.72
N LYS A 395 1.75 6.22 -14.23
CA LYS A 395 2.82 5.22 -14.29
C LYS A 395 2.84 4.40 -13.01
N GLY A 396 2.41 3.15 -13.09
CA GLY A 396 2.32 2.26 -11.94
C GLY A 396 3.67 1.77 -11.41
N ALA A 397 3.62 0.90 -10.41
CA ALA A 397 4.81 0.28 -9.85
C ALA A 397 5.59 -0.53 -10.90
N VAL A 398 4.87 -1.18 -11.83
CA VAL A 398 5.47 -1.93 -12.93
C VAL A 398 4.79 -1.60 -14.26
N THR A 399 5.58 -1.63 -15.34
CA THR A 399 5.08 -1.56 -16.72
C THR A 399 5.17 -2.95 -17.32
N ILE A 400 4.04 -3.51 -17.78
CA ILE A 400 3.98 -4.81 -18.45
C ILE A 400 4.42 -4.63 -19.90
N THR A 401 5.46 -5.36 -20.31
CA THR A 401 6.07 -5.26 -21.65
C THR A 401 5.70 -6.42 -22.57
N GLY A 402 4.65 -7.17 -22.21
CA GLY A 402 4.14 -8.33 -22.93
C GLY A 402 4.20 -9.61 -22.09
N ALA A 403 3.92 -10.76 -22.70
CA ALA A 403 3.85 -12.03 -21.97
C ALA A 403 5.16 -12.47 -21.29
N ALA A 404 6.28 -11.95 -21.76
CA ALA A 404 7.63 -12.36 -21.32
C ALA A 404 8.23 -11.50 -20.21
N GLY A 405 7.65 -10.32 -19.89
CA GLY A 405 8.32 -9.47 -18.94
C GLY A 405 7.58 -8.22 -18.46
N TYR A 406 8.21 -7.56 -17.52
CA TYR A 406 7.80 -6.29 -16.94
C TYR A 406 9.01 -5.49 -16.48
N ASP A 407 8.88 -4.19 -16.47
CA ASP A 407 9.86 -3.25 -15.94
C ASP A 407 9.40 -2.67 -14.62
N LYS A 408 10.32 -2.53 -13.64
CA LYS A 408 10.06 -1.89 -12.35
C LYS A 408 10.26 -0.38 -12.48
N ASN A 409 9.23 0.39 -12.18
CA ASN A 409 9.24 1.84 -12.19
C ASN A 409 9.65 2.43 -10.83
N VAL A 410 9.78 3.75 -10.74
CA VAL A 410 10.18 4.43 -9.49
C VAL A 410 9.21 4.16 -8.35
N ALA A 411 7.89 4.09 -8.61
CA ALA A 411 6.87 3.77 -7.61
C ALA A 411 7.11 2.44 -6.90
N TYR A 412 7.67 1.42 -7.61
CA TYR A 412 8.09 0.17 -7.00
C TYR A 412 9.11 0.39 -5.86
N TYR A 413 10.15 1.19 -6.12
CA TYR A 413 11.22 1.43 -5.15
C TYR A 413 10.79 2.35 -4.01
N ILE A 414 9.90 3.31 -4.26
CA ILE A 414 9.31 4.20 -3.25
C ILE A 414 8.62 3.36 -2.16
N ILE A 415 7.70 2.51 -2.56
CA ILE A 415 6.96 1.64 -1.61
C ILE A 415 7.88 0.58 -1.00
N ALA A 416 8.79 0.01 -1.78
CA ALA A 416 9.67 -1.07 -1.32
C ALA A 416 10.57 -0.66 -0.14
N HIS A 417 11.05 0.59 -0.07
CA HIS A 417 11.83 1.10 1.05
C HIS A 417 11.05 1.06 2.38
N ALA A 418 9.74 1.08 2.33
CA ALA A 418 8.87 0.94 3.50
C ALA A 418 8.34 -0.49 3.64
N SER A 419 7.62 -1.01 2.65
CA SER A 419 6.86 -2.26 2.75
C SER A 419 7.73 -3.48 3.07
N LYS A 420 8.93 -3.55 2.50
CA LYS A 420 9.86 -4.69 2.72
C LYS A 420 10.34 -4.80 4.15
N PHE A 421 10.44 -3.70 4.87
CA PHE A 421 11.14 -3.63 6.16
C PHE A 421 10.21 -3.25 7.33
N VAL A 422 9.05 -2.66 7.03
CA VAL A 422 8.08 -2.19 8.03
C VAL A 422 6.78 -2.99 7.86
N PRO A 423 6.70 -4.20 8.43
CA PRO A 423 5.48 -5.00 8.35
C PRO A 423 4.30 -4.34 9.08
N ALA A 424 3.10 -4.78 8.76
CA ALA A 424 1.89 -4.37 9.48
C ALA A 424 2.07 -4.55 10.99
N ASN A 425 1.42 -3.68 11.77
CA ASN A 425 1.54 -3.56 13.22
C ASN A 425 2.91 -3.06 13.73
N SER A 426 3.79 -2.58 12.86
CA SER A 426 4.94 -1.79 13.29
C SER A 426 4.47 -0.47 13.92
N GLN A 427 5.21 0.01 14.90
CA GLN A 427 4.90 1.27 15.59
C GLN A 427 5.86 2.36 15.15
N ARG A 428 5.35 3.51 14.72
CA ARG A 428 6.22 4.67 14.47
C ARG A 428 6.84 5.12 15.80
N ILE A 429 8.14 5.40 15.77
CA ILE A 429 8.92 5.94 16.88
C ILE A 429 9.55 7.28 16.49
N ALA A 430 10.09 8.01 17.47
CA ALA A 430 10.71 9.30 17.18
C ALA A 430 12.00 9.17 16.37
N SER A 431 12.18 10.07 15.42
CA SER A 431 13.44 10.33 14.72
C SER A 431 13.59 11.83 14.43
N THR A 432 14.80 12.37 14.58
CA THR A 432 15.08 13.76 14.20
C THR A 432 15.31 13.89 12.70
N GLN A 433 15.19 15.12 12.17
CA GLN A 433 15.45 15.48 10.78
C GLN A 433 16.40 16.67 10.76
N GLY A 434 17.06 16.93 9.65
CA GLY A 434 17.89 18.12 9.47
C GLY A 434 18.79 18.00 8.24
N ASP A 435 19.32 19.10 7.76
CA ASP A 435 20.27 19.19 6.65
C ASP A 435 19.79 18.53 5.36
N ASN A 436 18.49 18.72 5.02
CA ASN A 436 17.81 18.04 3.91
C ASN A 436 17.82 16.50 3.98
N LEU A 437 18.00 15.97 5.20
CA LEU A 437 17.73 14.56 5.50
C LEU A 437 16.34 14.48 6.12
N SER A 438 15.38 13.91 5.39
CA SER A 438 14.06 13.59 5.90
C SER A 438 14.06 12.17 6.45
N THR A 439 13.42 11.93 7.59
CA THR A 439 13.48 10.62 8.27
C THR A 439 12.14 10.19 8.83
N VAL A 440 11.95 8.89 8.92
CA VAL A 440 10.93 8.27 9.76
C VAL A 440 11.45 6.95 10.31
N ALA A 441 11.12 6.65 11.58
CA ALA A 441 11.58 5.44 12.23
C ALA A 441 10.42 4.60 12.78
N PHE A 442 10.64 3.29 12.82
CA PHE A 442 9.65 2.31 13.27
C PHE A 442 10.27 1.25 14.17
N LYS A 443 9.47 0.77 15.13
CA LYS A 443 9.71 -0.46 15.87
C LYS A 443 8.84 -1.56 15.27
N THR A 444 9.45 -2.62 14.77
CA THR A 444 8.70 -3.75 14.21
C THR A 444 8.18 -4.69 15.29
N PRO A 445 7.12 -5.51 15.02
CA PRO A 445 6.66 -6.53 15.95
C PRO A 445 7.74 -7.56 16.35
N GLN A 446 8.76 -7.74 15.48
CA GLN A 446 9.91 -8.62 15.74
C GLN A 446 11.02 -7.94 16.56
N GLY A 447 10.78 -6.70 17.01
CA GLY A 447 11.71 -5.96 17.86
C GLY A 447 12.83 -5.23 17.13
N LYS A 448 12.89 -5.27 15.79
CA LYS A 448 13.86 -4.49 15.00
C LYS A 448 13.47 -3.03 14.95
N THR A 449 14.47 -2.17 14.83
CA THR A 449 14.28 -0.75 14.51
C THR A 449 14.58 -0.54 13.03
N VAL A 450 13.68 0.14 12.33
CA VAL A 450 13.81 0.50 10.90
C VAL A 450 13.82 2.01 10.81
N LEU A 451 14.86 2.59 10.21
CA LEU A 451 14.97 4.01 9.92
C LEU A 451 15.03 4.21 8.40
N ILE A 452 14.04 4.93 7.84
CA ILE A 452 14.04 5.35 6.44
C ILE A 452 14.57 6.77 6.38
N VAL A 453 15.54 7.02 5.52
CA VAL A 453 16.16 8.34 5.31
C VAL A 453 16.10 8.68 3.83
N GLN A 454 15.62 9.88 3.53
CA GLN A 454 15.73 10.52 2.21
C GLN A 454 16.78 11.62 2.28
N ASN A 455 17.84 11.52 1.46
CA ASN A 455 18.80 12.57 1.23
C ASN A 455 18.40 13.40 0.00
N SER A 456 17.85 14.61 0.24
CA SER A 456 17.46 15.54 -0.83
C SER A 456 18.61 16.48 -1.27
N ASN A 457 19.82 16.31 -0.72
CA ASN A 457 20.98 17.06 -1.20
C ASN A 457 21.45 16.53 -2.55
N THR A 458 22.03 17.36 -3.38
CA THR A 458 22.61 16.97 -4.68
C THR A 458 23.94 16.20 -4.56
N GLY A 459 24.65 16.38 -3.44
CA GLY A 459 25.90 15.71 -3.12
C GLY A 459 25.77 14.72 -1.97
N ASP A 460 26.84 13.95 -1.77
CA ASP A 460 26.95 13.00 -0.67
C ASP A 460 26.82 13.71 0.68
N LYS A 461 26.12 13.08 1.61
CA LYS A 461 25.90 13.62 2.96
C LYS A 461 26.36 12.61 4.00
N ALA A 462 27.38 13.00 4.77
CA ALA A 462 27.80 12.27 5.96
C ALA A 462 26.94 12.69 7.15
N PHE A 463 26.48 11.73 7.96
CA PHE A 463 25.73 11.97 9.18
C PHE A 463 25.87 10.79 10.15
N ASN A 464 25.39 11.00 11.39
CA ASN A 464 25.40 9.98 12.43
C ASN A 464 23.97 9.51 12.71
N ILE A 465 23.79 8.20 12.91
CA ILE A 465 22.58 7.61 13.48
C ILE A 465 22.87 7.31 14.93
N LYS A 466 22.14 7.94 15.85
CA LYS A 466 22.27 7.70 17.29
C LYS A 466 21.07 6.92 17.82
N TYR A 467 21.34 5.79 18.45
CA TYR A 467 20.33 4.91 19.04
C TYR A 467 20.89 4.24 20.31
N ASN A 468 20.14 4.28 21.42
CA ASN A 468 20.53 3.70 22.70
C ASN A 468 21.98 4.07 23.12
N GLN A 469 22.33 5.36 23.01
CA GLN A 469 23.65 5.93 23.33
C GLN A 469 24.81 5.44 22.45
N LYS A 470 24.55 4.63 21.45
CA LYS A 470 25.51 4.20 20.42
C LYS A 470 25.34 5.02 19.17
N THR A 471 26.42 5.19 18.41
CA THR A 471 26.42 5.98 17.18
C THR A 471 26.98 5.16 16.02
N ALA A 472 26.30 5.22 14.87
CA ALA A 472 26.81 4.71 13.60
C ALA A 472 27.01 5.90 12.65
N SER A 473 28.22 6.09 12.15
CA SER A 473 28.52 7.11 11.12
C SER A 473 28.34 6.52 9.75
N VAL A 474 27.58 7.20 8.89
CA VAL A 474 27.21 6.79 7.55
C VAL A 474 27.34 7.92 6.54
N THR A 475 27.52 7.57 5.27
CA THR A 475 27.46 8.53 4.16
C THR A 475 26.43 8.04 3.16
N MET A 476 25.51 8.92 2.78
CA MET A 476 24.50 8.67 1.74
C MET A 476 24.83 9.47 0.49
N PRO A 477 24.77 8.85 -0.69
CA PRO A 477 24.87 9.56 -1.97
C PRO A 477 23.81 10.66 -2.09
N GLY A 478 24.10 11.67 -2.92
CA GLY A 478 23.12 12.70 -3.27
C GLY A 478 21.89 12.10 -3.93
N VAL A 479 20.75 12.70 -3.71
CA VAL A 479 19.41 12.26 -4.15
C VAL A 479 19.25 10.74 -4.04
N SER A 480 19.16 10.26 -2.80
CA SER A 480 19.03 8.82 -2.55
C SER A 480 18.14 8.54 -1.37
N THR A 481 17.56 7.34 -1.37
CA THR A 481 16.78 6.78 -0.26
C THR A 481 17.56 5.62 0.35
N ALA A 482 17.69 5.60 1.66
CA ALA A 482 18.25 4.47 2.40
C ALA A 482 17.30 4.00 3.50
N THR A 483 17.25 2.66 3.68
CA THR A 483 16.59 2.03 4.82
C THR A 483 17.65 1.32 5.66
N TYR A 484 17.74 1.73 6.93
CA TYR A 484 18.64 1.18 7.94
C TYR A 484 17.87 0.28 8.89
N ILE A 485 18.38 -0.93 9.15
CA ILE A 485 17.73 -1.92 10.02
C ILE A 485 18.73 -2.36 11.10
N PHE A 486 18.30 -2.24 12.36
CA PHE A 486 19.12 -2.57 13.54
C PHE A 486 18.29 -3.04 14.75
#